data_20c35590e472f15f43730800d1b04029
#
_entry.id   20c35590e472f15f43730800d1b04029
#
_cell.length_a   1.000
_cell.length_b   1.000
_cell.length_c   1.000
_cell.angle_alpha   90.00
_cell.angle_beta   90.00
_cell.angle_gamma   90.00
#
_symmetry.space_group_name_H-M   'P 1'
#
loop_
_entity.id
_entity.type
_entity.pdbx_description
1 polymer ?
#
loop_
_entity_poly.entity_id
_entity_poly.type
_entity_poly.pdbx_seq_one_letter_code
_entity_poly.pdbx_strand_id
1 'polypeptide(L)'
;MFALIARARKDAKALSYINERNYGGFLRVESLGGGRTKGEVLENLERVLEGPYIPVLLLGEKERDLMEELLPVLRESGKPFYARVLRTKRVRNMRVDELYSHIEEIKARFRLGIEWRGTYALNPENPFGLEINPDYDVYLALGDGFRRAMRSLLDVELGENSLVLRKTMNQEVYFSGPNKVAEVSKKLGAPTEVLWRCPCVEDVPLEGLIEANRPYIEAFAGASKAFLEAFGDYDIVVPWSGGKDSTATLILASEAFDEVTAVYVRMEYEMPETEEYIERLAKKLGVNLVRVDVPMPIDKYGMPTHNNRWCTRKKVEALYSVVSEFERPVLLVGDRDGESARRRLKPPVVERRTPFGPILEVMPIKFWSGFMVQLFILMRGFELHPLYYEGFYRLGCTICPSLAEWEVELLKKRGVRALPQSFLPMDTPRTNAKTTDKPMSP
;
A
#
# COMPACT_ATOMS: atom_id res chain seq x y z
N MET A 1 9.65 -0.53 9.11
CA MET A 1 10.41 -1.18 8.00
C MET A 1 10.87 -2.59 8.39
N PHE A 2 11.36 -3.40 7.43
CA PHE A 2 11.86 -4.75 7.71
C PHE A 2 13.31 -4.75 8.20
N ALA A 3 13.65 -5.75 9.06
CA ALA A 3 15.00 -6.16 9.34
C ALA A 3 15.29 -7.49 8.63
N LEU A 4 16.14 -7.47 7.62
CA LEU A 4 16.64 -8.67 6.94
C LEU A 4 17.77 -9.28 7.77
N ILE A 5 17.56 -10.47 8.30
CA ILE A 5 18.46 -11.12 9.24
C ILE A 5 19.10 -12.34 8.60
N ALA A 6 20.44 -12.43 8.64
CA ALA A 6 21.18 -13.62 8.23
C ALA A 6 22.11 -14.08 9.38
N ARG A 7 22.43 -15.38 9.42
CA ARG A 7 23.33 -15.90 10.45
C ARG A 7 24.72 -15.29 10.40
N ALA A 8 25.33 -15.18 9.22
CA ALA A 8 26.72 -14.80 9.07
C ALA A 8 26.90 -13.42 8.44
N ARG A 9 27.93 -12.67 8.84
CA ARG A 9 28.26 -11.35 8.29
C ARG A 9 28.42 -11.34 6.75
N LYS A 10 28.96 -12.44 6.15
CA LYS A 10 29.08 -12.56 4.70
C LYS A 10 27.73 -12.73 4.01
N ASP A 11 26.76 -13.34 4.66
CA ASP A 11 25.39 -13.50 4.16
C ASP A 11 24.62 -12.18 4.29
N ALA A 12 24.79 -11.47 5.40
CA ALA A 12 24.25 -10.13 5.55
C ALA A 12 24.78 -9.15 4.49
N LYS A 13 26.05 -9.25 4.06
CA LYS A 13 26.57 -8.46 2.94
C LYS A 13 25.82 -8.68 1.63
N ALA A 14 25.37 -9.91 1.35
CA ALA A 14 24.56 -10.18 0.16
C ALA A 14 23.18 -9.52 0.27
N LEU A 15 22.57 -9.52 1.47
CA LEU A 15 21.32 -8.80 1.73
C LEU A 15 21.52 -7.27 1.65
N SER A 16 22.64 -6.75 2.17
CA SER A 16 22.96 -5.31 2.05
C SER A 16 23.09 -4.88 0.60
N TYR A 17 23.71 -5.69 -0.26
CA TYR A 17 23.79 -5.39 -1.67
C TYR A 17 22.40 -5.25 -2.35
N ILE A 18 21.47 -6.16 -2.02
CA ILE A 18 20.08 -6.06 -2.50
C ILE A 18 19.42 -4.81 -1.94
N ASN A 19 19.62 -4.53 -0.65
CA ASN A 19 19.05 -3.38 0.02
C ASN A 19 19.50 -2.07 -0.65
N GLU A 20 20.78 -1.89 -0.87
CA GLU A 20 21.33 -0.69 -1.54
C GLU A 20 20.76 -0.55 -2.97
N ARG A 21 20.81 -1.64 -3.74
CA ARG A 21 20.42 -1.63 -5.16
C ARG A 21 18.93 -1.35 -5.39
N ASN A 22 18.05 -1.97 -4.56
CA ASN A 22 16.62 -2.02 -4.83
C ASN A 22 15.77 -1.20 -3.85
N TYR A 23 16.31 -0.93 -2.66
CA TYR A 23 15.58 -0.22 -1.59
C TYR A 23 16.30 1.05 -1.12
N GLY A 24 17.41 1.43 -1.77
CA GLY A 24 18.17 2.63 -1.42
C GLY A 24 18.83 2.59 -0.04
N GLY A 25 19.10 1.38 0.49
CA GLY A 25 19.68 1.22 1.82
C GLY A 25 18.69 1.33 2.99
N PHE A 26 17.39 1.52 2.72
CA PHE A 26 16.39 1.84 3.75
C PHE A 26 15.81 0.65 4.52
N LEU A 27 16.16 -0.59 4.17
CA LEU A 27 15.87 -1.74 5.02
C LEU A 27 16.98 -1.91 6.05
N ARG A 28 16.64 -2.42 7.23
CA ARG A 28 17.65 -2.83 8.20
C ARG A 28 18.25 -4.17 7.77
N VAL A 29 19.56 -4.32 7.82
CA VAL A 29 20.23 -5.60 7.53
C VAL A 29 21.09 -5.97 8.72
N GLU A 30 20.82 -7.15 9.30
CA GLU A 30 21.49 -7.63 10.49
C GLU A 30 22.15 -8.99 10.29
N SER A 31 23.20 -9.23 11.04
CA SER A 31 23.79 -10.56 11.14
C SER A 31 23.78 -11.05 12.57
N LEU A 32 23.53 -12.34 12.77
CA LEU A 32 23.65 -12.98 14.09
C LEU A 32 25.13 -13.24 14.48
N GLY A 33 26.04 -12.45 13.90
CA GLY A 33 27.46 -12.39 14.26
C GLY A 33 28.29 -13.61 13.79
N GLY A 34 27.67 -14.65 13.22
CA GLY A 34 28.35 -15.92 12.92
C GLY A 34 28.79 -16.66 14.17
N GLY A 35 28.08 -16.47 15.31
CA GLY A 35 28.39 -17.01 16.63
C GLY A 35 28.94 -18.41 16.61
N ARG A 36 29.92 -18.68 17.45
CA ARG A 36 30.57 -20.01 17.56
C ARG A 36 29.70 -20.98 18.33
N THR A 37 28.89 -20.46 19.25
CA THR A 37 27.95 -21.21 20.06
C THR A 37 26.52 -20.89 19.68
N LYS A 38 25.60 -21.82 19.97
CA LYS A 38 24.16 -21.60 19.77
C LYS A 38 23.65 -20.45 20.64
N GLY A 39 24.09 -20.35 21.89
CA GLY A 39 23.73 -19.29 22.81
C GLY A 39 24.01 -17.89 22.26
N GLU A 40 25.24 -17.67 21.73
CA GLU A 40 25.59 -16.37 21.11
C GLU A 40 24.67 -15.98 19.95
N VAL A 41 24.20 -16.97 19.19
CA VAL A 41 23.28 -16.71 18.04
C VAL A 41 21.91 -16.33 18.54
N LEU A 42 21.40 -16.97 19.61
CA LEU A 42 20.12 -16.64 20.24
C LEU A 42 20.15 -15.24 20.86
N GLU A 43 21.14 -14.92 21.68
CA GLU A 43 21.34 -13.60 22.27
C GLU A 43 21.41 -12.47 21.21
N ASN A 44 22.08 -12.76 20.08
CA ASN A 44 22.14 -11.79 18.98
C ASN A 44 20.79 -11.62 18.28
N LEU A 45 19.98 -12.67 18.19
CA LEU A 45 18.62 -12.56 17.65
C LEU A 45 17.74 -11.74 18.60
N GLU A 46 17.75 -12.03 19.90
CA GLU A 46 17.01 -11.28 20.91
C GLU A 46 17.32 -9.79 20.83
N ARG A 47 18.60 -9.41 20.76
CA ARG A 47 19.02 -8.01 20.60
C ARG A 47 18.47 -7.36 19.32
N VAL A 48 18.41 -8.08 18.20
CA VAL A 48 17.81 -7.57 16.97
C VAL A 48 16.29 -7.40 17.13
N LEU A 49 15.66 -8.28 17.90
CA LEU A 49 14.22 -8.25 18.15
C LEU A 49 13.79 -7.12 19.12
N GLU A 50 14.70 -6.55 19.92
CA GLU A 50 14.41 -5.35 20.73
C GLU A 50 14.11 -4.12 19.85
N GLY A 51 14.68 -4.04 18.64
CA GLY A 51 14.47 -2.92 17.72
C GLY A 51 13.04 -2.90 17.13
N PRO A 52 12.58 -1.77 16.63
CA PRO A 52 11.19 -1.57 16.16
C PRO A 52 10.89 -2.18 14.78
N TYR A 53 11.76 -3.00 14.23
CA TYR A 53 11.67 -3.53 12.89
C TYR A 53 10.89 -4.84 12.81
N ILE A 54 10.33 -5.15 11.65
CA ILE A 54 9.68 -6.42 11.35
C ILE A 54 10.73 -7.44 10.92
N PRO A 55 10.98 -8.52 11.69
CA PRO A 55 12.06 -9.45 11.43
C PRO A 55 11.77 -10.39 10.26
N VAL A 56 12.75 -10.53 9.37
CA VAL A 56 12.78 -11.47 8.25
C VAL A 56 14.07 -12.28 8.35
N LEU A 57 13.97 -13.52 8.84
CA LEU A 57 15.11 -14.40 9.00
C LEU A 57 15.33 -15.26 7.75
N LEU A 58 16.53 -15.14 7.14
CA LEU A 58 16.93 -15.91 5.97
C LEU A 58 18.17 -16.76 6.30
N LEU A 59 18.02 -18.07 6.18
CA LEU A 59 19.10 -19.04 6.41
C LEU A 59 19.37 -19.85 5.14
N GLY A 60 20.56 -20.40 5.01
CA GLY A 60 20.88 -21.39 3.97
C GLY A 60 20.68 -22.82 4.49
N GLU A 61 20.71 -23.82 3.59
CA GLU A 61 20.51 -25.23 3.91
C GLU A 61 21.48 -25.74 5.01
N LYS A 62 22.72 -25.26 5.05
CA LYS A 62 23.68 -25.60 6.10
C LYS A 62 23.32 -25.08 7.51
N GLU A 63 22.30 -24.29 7.59
CA GLU A 63 21.83 -23.64 8.83
C GLU A 63 20.40 -24.07 9.16
N ARG A 64 19.88 -25.10 8.49
CA ARG A 64 18.50 -25.59 8.67
C ARG A 64 18.21 -25.98 10.12
N ASP A 65 19.12 -26.69 10.76
CA ASP A 65 18.93 -27.14 12.14
C ASP A 65 18.83 -25.98 13.13
N LEU A 66 19.45 -24.83 12.81
CA LEU A 66 19.37 -23.63 13.61
C LEU A 66 17.97 -23.00 13.56
N MET A 67 17.18 -23.22 12.51
CA MET A 67 15.83 -22.69 12.40
C MET A 67 14.93 -23.15 13.55
N GLU A 68 15.03 -24.42 13.95
CA GLU A 68 14.22 -24.99 15.03
C GLU A 68 14.46 -24.30 16.38
N GLU A 69 15.66 -23.79 16.58
CA GLU A 69 16.05 -23.08 17.80
C GLU A 69 15.68 -21.58 17.76
N LEU A 70 15.73 -20.96 16.57
CA LEU A 70 15.43 -19.53 16.41
C LEU A 70 13.93 -19.24 16.32
N LEU A 71 13.11 -20.18 15.83
CA LEU A 71 11.66 -20.01 15.71
C LEU A 71 10.95 -19.74 17.05
N PRO A 72 11.26 -20.42 18.16
CA PRO A 72 10.68 -20.10 19.47
C PRO A 72 10.93 -18.65 19.88
N VAL A 73 12.16 -18.17 19.75
CA VAL A 73 12.55 -16.78 20.10
C VAL A 73 11.79 -15.76 19.23
N LEU A 74 11.66 -16.03 17.93
CA LEU A 74 10.85 -15.18 17.05
C LEU A 74 9.37 -15.12 17.49
N ARG A 75 8.79 -16.27 17.87
CA ARG A 75 7.39 -16.35 18.35
C ARG A 75 7.19 -15.63 19.69
N GLU A 76 8.11 -15.81 20.62
CA GLU A 76 8.08 -15.17 21.94
C GLU A 76 8.22 -13.64 21.86
N SER A 77 8.82 -13.11 20.79
CA SER A 77 8.92 -11.67 20.56
C SER A 77 7.58 -10.96 20.41
N GLY A 78 6.51 -11.69 20.13
CA GLY A 78 5.17 -11.14 19.88
C GLY A 78 5.05 -10.32 18.58
N LYS A 79 6.13 -10.21 17.80
CA LYS A 79 6.14 -9.46 16.53
C LYS A 79 5.71 -10.33 15.36
N PRO A 80 5.05 -9.76 14.33
CA PRO A 80 4.92 -10.45 13.06
C PRO A 80 6.33 -10.71 12.49
N PHE A 81 6.59 -11.92 12.06
CA PHE A 81 7.87 -12.31 11.48
C PHE A 81 7.69 -13.27 10.31
N TYR A 82 8.74 -13.42 9.52
CA TYR A 82 8.84 -14.50 8.55
C TYR A 82 10.25 -15.09 8.58
N ALA A 83 10.32 -16.42 8.57
CA ALA A 83 11.58 -17.15 8.60
C ALA A 83 11.62 -18.19 7.47
N ARG A 84 12.73 -18.25 6.75
CA ARG A 84 12.88 -19.18 5.60
C ARG A 84 14.28 -19.74 5.48
N VAL A 85 14.35 -21.04 5.22
CA VAL A 85 15.57 -21.69 4.74
C VAL A 85 15.55 -21.67 3.22
N LEU A 86 16.52 -20.98 2.62
CA LEU A 86 16.69 -20.89 1.17
C LEU A 86 17.33 -22.18 0.62
N ARG A 87 17.00 -22.57 -0.62
CA ARG A 87 17.46 -23.79 -1.27
C ARG A 87 18.95 -23.75 -1.69
N THR A 88 19.76 -22.89 -1.07
CA THR A 88 21.20 -22.77 -1.32
C THR A 88 21.98 -23.05 -0.04
N LYS A 89 23.23 -23.51 -0.15
CA LYS A 89 24.08 -23.83 1.01
C LYS A 89 24.18 -22.67 2.03
N ARG A 90 24.23 -21.44 1.53
CA ARG A 90 24.28 -20.18 2.27
C ARG A 90 23.48 -19.12 1.54
N VAL A 91 22.97 -18.12 2.23
CA VAL A 91 22.23 -17.00 1.63
C VAL A 91 23.01 -16.35 0.49
N ARG A 92 24.30 -16.06 0.69
CA ARG A 92 25.18 -15.48 -0.33
C ARG A 92 25.44 -16.33 -1.57
N ASN A 93 25.06 -17.60 -1.57
CA ASN A 93 25.20 -18.50 -2.72
C ASN A 93 24.02 -18.40 -3.68
N MET A 94 22.96 -17.70 -3.29
CA MET A 94 21.82 -17.42 -4.16
C MET A 94 22.16 -16.32 -5.16
N ARG A 95 21.61 -16.43 -6.37
CA ARG A 95 21.73 -15.38 -7.37
C ARG A 95 21.02 -14.10 -6.88
N VAL A 96 21.54 -12.97 -7.25
CA VAL A 96 21.01 -11.66 -6.84
C VAL A 96 19.53 -11.50 -7.16
N ASP A 97 19.15 -11.85 -8.40
CA ASP A 97 17.76 -11.72 -8.84
C ASP A 97 16.81 -12.71 -8.14
N GLU A 98 17.27 -13.92 -7.85
CA GLU A 98 16.50 -14.90 -7.06
C GLU A 98 16.33 -14.43 -5.62
N LEU A 99 17.38 -13.90 -4.99
CA LEU A 99 17.30 -13.37 -3.62
C LEU A 99 16.39 -12.15 -3.55
N TYR A 100 16.44 -11.26 -4.53
CA TYR A 100 15.51 -10.15 -4.66
C TYR A 100 14.06 -10.65 -4.80
N SER A 101 13.81 -11.62 -5.67
CA SER A 101 12.48 -12.20 -5.86
C SER A 101 11.93 -12.83 -4.58
N HIS A 102 12.78 -13.50 -3.78
CA HIS A 102 12.39 -14.02 -2.46
C HIS A 102 12.01 -12.90 -1.49
N ILE A 103 12.74 -11.78 -1.47
CA ILE A 103 12.41 -10.64 -0.61
C ILE A 103 11.07 -10.03 -1.04
N GLU A 104 10.81 -9.89 -2.36
CA GLU A 104 9.53 -9.40 -2.87
C GLU A 104 8.37 -10.34 -2.52
N GLU A 105 8.57 -11.66 -2.62
CA GLU A 105 7.58 -12.66 -2.18
C GLU A 105 7.31 -12.54 -0.67
N ILE A 106 8.34 -12.38 0.15
CA ILE A 106 8.19 -12.23 1.60
C ILE A 106 7.41 -10.96 1.94
N LYS A 107 7.72 -9.84 1.29
CA LYS A 107 6.95 -8.60 1.42
C LYS A 107 5.48 -8.79 1.05
N ALA A 108 5.21 -9.54 -0.01
CA ALA A 108 3.84 -9.88 -0.41
C ALA A 108 3.14 -10.77 0.63
N ARG A 109 3.85 -11.70 1.28
CA ARG A 109 3.30 -12.53 2.36
C ARG A 109 2.86 -11.69 3.56
N PHE A 110 3.62 -10.71 3.96
CA PHE A 110 3.19 -9.79 5.03
C PHE A 110 1.95 -8.98 4.67
N ARG A 111 1.72 -8.67 3.39
CA ARG A 111 0.54 -7.93 2.93
C ARG A 111 -0.69 -8.80 2.70
N LEU A 112 -0.50 -10.01 2.16
CA LEU A 112 -1.55 -10.88 1.63
C LEU A 112 -1.80 -12.11 2.52
N GLY A 113 -0.86 -12.43 3.40
CA GLY A 113 -0.97 -13.57 4.30
C GLY A 113 -2.09 -13.32 5.29
N ILE A 114 -3.11 -14.16 5.26
CA ILE A 114 -4.27 -14.10 6.14
C ILE A 114 -4.56 -15.50 6.67
N GLU A 115 -5.01 -15.56 7.90
CA GLU A 115 -5.53 -16.74 8.56
C GLU A 115 -7.00 -16.54 8.89
N TRP A 116 -7.81 -17.59 8.76
CA TRP A 116 -9.19 -17.58 9.24
C TRP A 116 -9.29 -18.22 10.63
N ARG A 117 -9.72 -17.43 11.61
CA ARG A 117 -9.94 -17.85 13.01
C ARG A 117 -11.29 -17.37 13.53
N GLY A 118 -12.38 -17.54 12.73
CA GLY A 118 -13.65 -16.87 12.98
C GLY A 118 -13.63 -15.38 12.66
N THR A 119 -12.44 -14.87 12.26
CA THR A 119 -12.21 -13.55 11.69
C THR A 119 -10.95 -13.60 10.80
N TYR A 120 -10.72 -12.59 9.98
CA TYR A 120 -9.49 -12.48 9.20
C TYR A 120 -8.35 -11.96 10.07
N ALA A 121 -7.30 -12.73 10.26
CA ALA A 121 -6.10 -12.35 10.99
C ALA A 121 -4.88 -12.36 10.05
N LEU A 122 -4.07 -11.30 10.10
CA LEU A 122 -2.83 -11.22 9.33
C LEU A 122 -1.82 -12.28 9.82
N ASN A 123 -1.37 -13.11 8.90
CA ASN A 123 -0.39 -14.16 9.12
C ASN A 123 0.45 -14.38 7.85
N PRO A 124 1.78 -14.09 7.87
CA PRO A 124 2.64 -14.25 6.70
C PRO A 124 2.77 -15.69 6.17
N GLU A 125 2.41 -16.68 6.97
CA GLU A 125 2.39 -18.10 6.56
C GLU A 125 1.24 -18.42 5.59
N ASN A 126 0.19 -17.55 5.56
CA ASN A 126 -0.96 -17.65 4.66
C ASN A 126 -1.78 -18.96 4.75
N PRO A 127 -2.26 -19.35 5.94
CA PRO A 127 -3.06 -20.56 6.09
C PRO A 127 -4.46 -20.49 5.44
N PHE A 128 -4.95 -19.29 5.08
CA PHE A 128 -6.20 -19.11 4.32
C PHE A 128 -6.05 -19.45 2.82
N GLY A 129 -4.82 -19.55 2.30
CA GLY A 129 -4.54 -19.97 0.94
C GLY A 129 -4.77 -18.89 -0.13
N LEU A 130 -4.75 -17.60 0.21
CA LEU A 130 -4.72 -16.54 -0.79
C LEU A 130 -3.48 -16.66 -1.69
N GLU A 131 -3.65 -16.35 -2.96
CA GLU A 131 -2.53 -16.32 -3.90
C GLU A 131 -1.54 -15.22 -3.52
N ILE A 132 -0.31 -15.60 -3.21
CA ILE A 132 0.76 -14.67 -2.86
C ILE A 132 1.44 -14.17 -4.15
N ASN A 133 1.15 -12.93 -4.50
CA ASN A 133 1.75 -12.28 -5.66
C ASN A 133 2.13 -10.83 -5.30
N PRO A 134 3.37 -10.39 -5.58
CA PRO A 134 3.83 -9.03 -5.27
C PRO A 134 2.96 -7.90 -5.86
N ASP A 135 2.22 -8.17 -6.93
CA ASP A 135 1.36 -7.17 -7.59
C ASP A 135 -0.08 -7.15 -7.07
N TYR A 136 -0.42 -8.01 -6.09
CA TYR A 136 -1.76 -8.09 -5.50
C TYR A 136 -1.87 -7.27 -4.22
N ASP A 137 -3.11 -6.91 -3.87
CA ASP A 137 -3.45 -6.22 -2.63
C ASP A 137 -4.73 -6.79 -2.03
N VAL A 138 -4.92 -6.63 -0.73
CA VAL A 138 -6.15 -6.98 -0.03
C VAL A 138 -6.73 -5.76 0.68
N TYR A 139 -8.06 -5.70 0.75
CA TYR A 139 -8.80 -4.68 1.49
C TYR A 139 -10.17 -5.20 1.93
N LEU A 140 -10.87 -4.43 2.75
CA LEU A 140 -12.22 -4.74 3.22
C LEU A 140 -13.27 -4.02 2.38
N ALA A 141 -14.33 -4.73 2.01
CA ALA A 141 -15.58 -4.17 1.53
C ALA A 141 -16.39 -3.74 2.74
N LEU A 142 -16.27 -2.47 3.12
CA LEU A 142 -16.86 -1.92 4.33
C LEU A 142 -18.22 -1.28 4.08
N GLY A 143 -19.13 -1.51 5.01
CA GLY A 143 -20.40 -0.79 5.09
C GLY A 143 -21.52 -1.29 4.19
N ASP A 144 -22.75 -0.93 4.58
CA ASP A 144 -23.99 -1.34 3.89
C ASP A 144 -24.10 -0.79 2.46
N GLY A 145 -23.56 0.40 2.22
CA GLY A 145 -23.56 1.00 0.89
C GLY A 145 -22.77 0.15 -0.11
N PHE A 146 -21.60 -0.36 0.31
CA PHE A 146 -20.81 -1.26 -0.52
C PHE A 146 -21.58 -2.56 -0.82
N ARG A 147 -22.18 -3.19 0.18
CA ARG A 147 -22.99 -4.41 0.02
C ARG A 147 -24.19 -4.19 -0.91
N ARG A 148 -24.94 -3.08 -0.70
CA ARG A 148 -26.05 -2.71 -1.60
C ARG A 148 -25.58 -2.46 -3.04
N ALA A 149 -24.41 -1.85 -3.23
CA ALA A 149 -23.84 -1.63 -4.55
C ALA A 149 -23.52 -2.96 -5.26
N MET A 150 -22.88 -3.90 -4.57
CA MET A 150 -22.58 -5.24 -5.09
C MET A 150 -23.85 -6.00 -5.48
N ARG A 151 -24.87 -6.03 -4.62
CA ARG A 151 -26.15 -6.65 -4.91
C ARG A 151 -26.83 -6.00 -6.10
N SER A 152 -26.95 -4.68 -6.12
CA SER A 152 -27.76 -3.95 -7.12
C SER A 152 -27.11 -3.84 -8.50
N LEU A 153 -25.78 -3.85 -8.58
CA LEU A 153 -25.04 -3.71 -9.83
C LEU A 153 -24.58 -5.05 -10.41
N LEU A 154 -24.29 -6.03 -9.56
CA LEU A 154 -23.66 -7.27 -9.96
C LEU A 154 -24.42 -8.52 -9.53
N ASP A 155 -25.52 -8.37 -8.78
CA ASP A 155 -26.25 -9.49 -8.18
C ASP A 155 -25.30 -10.41 -7.36
N VAL A 156 -24.43 -9.78 -6.55
CA VAL A 156 -23.48 -10.45 -5.66
C VAL A 156 -23.81 -10.09 -4.22
N GLU A 157 -24.06 -11.11 -3.40
CA GLU A 157 -24.24 -10.96 -1.96
C GLU A 157 -22.89 -10.95 -1.25
N LEU A 158 -22.74 -10.03 -0.31
CA LEU A 158 -21.58 -9.95 0.58
C LEU A 158 -22.06 -9.89 2.03
N GLY A 159 -21.35 -10.58 2.92
CA GLY A 159 -21.44 -10.38 4.36
C GLY A 159 -20.75 -9.10 4.82
N GLU A 160 -20.94 -8.74 6.08
CA GLU A 160 -20.24 -7.59 6.68
C GLU A 160 -18.74 -7.78 6.64
N ASN A 161 -18.04 -6.68 6.33
CA ASN A 161 -16.59 -6.62 6.31
C ASN A 161 -15.93 -7.74 5.49
N SER A 162 -16.54 -8.09 4.35
CA SER A 162 -16.00 -9.06 3.40
C SER A 162 -14.59 -8.69 2.93
N LEU A 163 -13.71 -9.69 2.79
CA LEU A 163 -12.35 -9.50 2.30
C LEU A 163 -12.32 -9.48 0.78
N VAL A 164 -11.54 -8.58 0.22
CA VAL A 164 -11.36 -8.44 -1.22
C VAL A 164 -9.87 -8.61 -1.58
N LEU A 165 -9.56 -9.64 -2.36
CA LEU A 165 -8.27 -9.80 -3.01
C LEU A 165 -8.33 -9.16 -4.39
N ARG A 166 -7.60 -8.05 -4.58
CA ARG A 166 -7.43 -7.40 -5.87
C ARG A 166 -6.21 -7.97 -6.60
N LYS A 167 -6.45 -8.58 -7.74
CA LYS A 167 -5.43 -9.10 -8.64
C LYS A 167 -5.01 -8.06 -9.69
N THR A 168 -3.98 -8.37 -10.45
CA THR A 168 -3.60 -7.59 -11.63
C THR A 168 -4.76 -7.48 -12.62
N MET A 169 -4.76 -6.45 -13.45
CA MET A 169 -5.78 -6.18 -14.46
C MET A 169 -7.19 -5.93 -13.90
N ASN A 170 -7.29 -5.47 -12.65
CA ASN A 170 -8.54 -5.14 -11.97
C ASN A 170 -9.50 -6.34 -11.81
N GLN A 171 -8.98 -7.53 -11.68
CA GLN A 171 -9.74 -8.70 -11.25
C GLN A 171 -9.78 -8.74 -9.72
N GLU A 172 -10.97 -9.01 -9.16
CA GLU A 172 -11.19 -9.04 -7.72
C GLU A 172 -11.87 -10.34 -7.30
N VAL A 173 -11.40 -10.90 -6.19
CA VAL A 173 -12.00 -12.07 -5.55
C VAL A 173 -12.52 -11.65 -4.19
N TYR A 174 -13.80 -11.92 -3.94
CA TYR A 174 -14.50 -11.56 -2.71
C TYR A 174 -14.67 -12.78 -1.84
N PHE A 175 -14.43 -12.58 -0.54
CA PHE A 175 -14.62 -13.59 0.50
C PHE A 175 -15.54 -13.03 1.58
N SER A 176 -16.55 -13.80 2.00
CA SER A 176 -17.39 -13.53 3.18
C SER A 176 -17.16 -14.64 4.18
N GLY A 177 -16.54 -14.31 5.33
CA GLY A 177 -16.00 -15.33 6.21
C GLY A 177 -14.96 -16.20 5.49
N PRO A 178 -14.94 -17.51 5.69
CA PRO A 178 -13.97 -18.40 5.03
C PRO A 178 -14.30 -18.65 3.55
N ASN A 179 -15.46 -18.23 3.07
CA ASN A 179 -16.00 -18.63 1.77
C ASN A 179 -15.62 -17.64 0.67
N LYS A 180 -15.13 -18.12 -0.45
CA LYS A 180 -15.10 -17.34 -1.69
C LYS A 180 -16.56 -17.16 -2.14
N VAL A 181 -17.01 -15.90 -2.34
CA VAL A 181 -18.38 -15.60 -2.73
C VAL A 181 -18.54 -15.00 -4.11
N ALA A 182 -17.50 -14.35 -4.63
CA ALA A 182 -17.53 -13.86 -6.00
C ALA A 182 -16.13 -13.68 -6.60
N GLU A 183 -16.08 -13.70 -7.91
CA GLU A 183 -14.94 -13.25 -8.72
C GLU A 183 -15.45 -12.28 -9.78
N VAL A 184 -14.88 -11.09 -9.84
CA VAL A 184 -15.35 -9.97 -10.63
C VAL A 184 -14.21 -9.36 -11.44
N SER A 185 -14.47 -9.06 -12.70
CA SER A 185 -13.56 -8.30 -13.57
C SER A 185 -14.05 -6.85 -13.68
N LYS A 186 -13.19 -5.89 -13.29
CA LYS A 186 -13.45 -4.43 -13.35
C LYS A 186 -12.39 -3.74 -14.21
N LYS A 187 -12.18 -4.27 -15.40
CA LYS A 187 -11.21 -3.72 -16.34
C LYS A 187 -11.61 -2.31 -16.76
N LEU A 188 -10.63 -1.43 -16.81
CA LEU A 188 -10.84 -0.08 -17.30
C LEU A 188 -11.25 -0.09 -18.76
N GLY A 189 -12.32 0.65 -19.11
CA GLY A 189 -12.85 0.72 -20.48
C GLY A 189 -13.58 -0.54 -20.95
N ALA A 190 -13.94 -1.45 -20.03
CA ALA A 190 -14.76 -2.61 -20.31
C ALA A 190 -15.87 -2.74 -19.26
N PRO A 191 -17.02 -3.35 -19.59
CA PRO A 191 -18.05 -3.63 -18.60
C PRO A 191 -17.53 -4.41 -17.41
N THR A 192 -18.09 -4.13 -16.23
CA THR A 192 -17.84 -4.94 -15.05
C THR A 192 -18.57 -6.27 -15.17
N GLU A 193 -17.85 -7.38 -15.07
CA GLU A 193 -18.37 -8.73 -15.28
C GLU A 193 -18.18 -9.59 -14.03
N VAL A 194 -19.23 -10.33 -13.67
CA VAL A 194 -19.16 -11.39 -12.66
C VAL A 194 -18.72 -12.68 -13.34
N LEU A 195 -17.48 -13.11 -13.02
CA LEU A 195 -16.89 -14.31 -13.58
C LEU A 195 -17.36 -15.58 -12.85
N TRP A 196 -17.66 -15.43 -11.55
CA TRP A 196 -18.13 -16.50 -10.69
C TRP A 196 -18.81 -15.94 -9.45
N ARG A 197 -19.80 -16.64 -8.87
CA ARG A 197 -20.47 -16.28 -7.61
C ARG A 197 -21.04 -17.48 -6.87
N CYS A 198 -21.17 -17.34 -5.53
CA CYS A 198 -21.83 -18.28 -4.62
C CYS A 198 -22.56 -17.48 -3.54
N PRO A 199 -23.76 -17.87 -3.13
CA PRO A 199 -24.51 -17.17 -2.06
C PRO A 199 -24.08 -17.54 -0.63
N CYS A 200 -22.89 -18.09 -0.46
CA CYS A 200 -22.36 -18.57 0.84
C CYS A 200 -21.78 -17.42 1.65
N VAL A 201 -22.60 -16.54 2.21
CA VAL A 201 -22.16 -15.36 2.96
C VAL A 201 -22.08 -15.63 4.46
N GLU A 202 -21.08 -15.02 5.10
CA GLU A 202 -20.90 -14.99 6.55
C GLU A 202 -20.40 -13.59 6.95
N ASP A 203 -21.01 -13.03 8.00
CA ASP A 203 -20.64 -11.72 8.52
C ASP A 203 -19.39 -11.81 9.38
N VAL A 204 -18.53 -10.81 9.27
CA VAL A 204 -17.30 -10.71 10.07
C VAL A 204 -17.36 -9.42 10.90
N PRO A 205 -17.56 -9.52 12.22
CA PRO A 205 -17.66 -8.35 13.10
C PRO A 205 -16.38 -7.51 13.07
N LEU A 206 -16.54 -6.18 12.96
CA LEU A 206 -15.41 -5.25 12.85
C LEU A 206 -14.54 -5.24 14.11
N GLU A 207 -15.14 -5.34 15.30
CA GLU A 207 -14.41 -5.41 16.57
C GLU A 207 -13.47 -6.63 16.59
N GLY A 208 -13.95 -7.79 16.17
CA GLY A 208 -13.15 -9.01 16.07
C GLY A 208 -11.99 -8.87 15.09
N LEU A 209 -12.23 -8.20 13.93
CA LEU A 209 -11.19 -7.89 12.96
C LEU A 209 -10.10 -6.99 13.56
N ILE A 210 -10.49 -5.94 14.28
CA ILE A 210 -9.57 -4.98 14.89
C ILE A 210 -8.72 -5.70 15.96
N GLU A 211 -9.34 -6.41 16.89
CA GLU A 211 -8.63 -7.07 17.99
C GLU A 211 -7.67 -8.15 17.50
N ALA A 212 -8.07 -8.98 16.53
CA ALA A 212 -7.21 -10.03 15.98
C ALA A 212 -5.96 -9.47 15.27
N ASN A 213 -6.03 -8.24 14.74
CA ASN A 213 -4.95 -7.65 13.94
C ASN A 213 -4.18 -6.54 14.68
N ARG A 214 -4.65 -6.12 15.87
CA ARG A 214 -4.03 -5.03 16.63
C ARG A 214 -2.53 -5.20 16.83
N PRO A 215 -2.01 -6.33 17.37
CA PRO A 215 -0.57 -6.48 17.57
C PRO A 215 0.23 -6.40 16.28
N TYR A 216 -0.30 -6.96 15.20
CA TYR A 216 0.33 -6.94 13.88
C TYR A 216 0.45 -5.53 13.32
N ILE A 217 -0.65 -4.78 13.35
CA ILE A 217 -0.71 -3.42 12.80
C ILE A 217 0.10 -2.45 13.66
N GLU A 218 0.07 -2.59 14.99
CA GLU A 218 0.91 -1.78 15.88
C GLU A 218 2.41 -2.02 15.65
N ALA A 219 2.83 -3.26 15.41
CA ALA A 219 4.22 -3.55 15.07
C ALA A 219 4.64 -2.86 13.75
N PHE A 220 3.77 -2.88 12.74
CA PHE A 220 4.02 -2.19 11.48
C PHE A 220 4.00 -0.65 11.65
N ALA A 221 3.09 -0.11 12.45
CA ALA A 221 3.05 1.31 12.79
C ALA A 221 4.32 1.74 13.52
N GLY A 222 4.76 0.99 14.53
CA GLY A 222 6.01 1.22 15.24
C GLY A 222 7.22 1.21 14.29
N ALA A 223 7.29 0.22 13.39
CA ALA A 223 8.36 0.13 12.40
C ALA A 223 8.34 1.29 11.38
N SER A 224 7.17 1.81 11.05
CA SER A 224 7.02 2.99 10.18
C SER A 224 7.42 4.27 10.91
N LYS A 225 7.05 4.44 12.18
CA LYS A 225 7.43 5.60 12.99
C LYS A 225 8.95 5.65 13.21
N ALA A 226 9.57 4.54 13.56
CA ALA A 226 11.03 4.47 13.69
C ALA A 226 11.78 4.79 12.36
N PHE A 227 11.18 4.45 11.24
CA PHE A 227 11.72 4.86 9.95
C PHE A 227 11.60 6.37 9.72
N LEU A 228 10.53 7.00 10.21
CA LEU A 228 10.29 8.43 10.09
C LEU A 228 11.23 9.26 10.99
N GLU A 229 11.76 8.71 12.10
CA GLU A 229 12.71 9.39 13.00
C GLU A 229 13.94 9.98 12.27
N ALA A 230 14.35 9.34 11.16
CA ALA A 230 15.46 9.84 10.35
C ALA A 230 15.17 11.20 9.67
N PHE A 231 13.93 11.66 9.71
CA PHE A 231 13.48 12.90 9.05
C PHE A 231 13.03 13.98 10.07
N GLY A 232 13.37 13.83 11.34
CA GLY A 232 12.96 14.76 12.41
C GLY A 232 13.46 16.22 12.23
N ASP A 233 14.54 16.42 11.47
CA ASP A 233 15.09 17.76 11.18
C ASP A 233 14.48 18.41 9.92
N TYR A 234 13.44 17.81 9.32
CA TYR A 234 12.80 18.30 8.12
C TYR A 234 11.42 18.89 8.42
N ASP A 235 10.96 19.79 7.54
CA ASP A 235 9.56 20.26 7.52
C ASP A 235 8.67 19.14 6.99
N ILE A 236 7.82 18.58 7.85
CA ILE A 236 7.00 17.42 7.53
C ILE A 236 5.74 17.84 6.77
N VAL A 237 5.66 17.48 5.49
CA VAL A 237 4.53 17.80 4.63
C VAL A 237 3.86 16.53 4.12
N VAL A 238 2.54 16.42 4.32
CA VAL A 238 1.74 15.29 3.85
C VAL A 238 0.78 15.74 2.76
N PRO A 239 0.97 15.36 1.48
CA PRO A 239 -0.02 15.57 0.44
C PRO A 239 -1.26 14.75 0.75
N TRP A 240 -2.35 15.39 1.18
CA TRP A 240 -3.53 14.71 1.68
C TRP A 240 -4.73 14.89 0.76
N SER A 241 -5.29 13.80 0.26
CA SER A 241 -6.43 13.78 -0.66
C SER A 241 -7.72 13.25 -0.02
N GLY A 242 -7.75 13.01 1.29
CA GLY A 242 -8.84 12.30 1.97
C GLY A 242 -8.85 10.78 1.70
N GLY A 243 -8.03 10.28 0.77
CA GLY A 243 -7.91 8.86 0.49
C GLY A 243 -7.30 8.08 1.67
N LYS A 244 -7.72 6.81 1.86
CA LYS A 244 -7.28 5.98 2.98
C LYS A 244 -5.75 5.94 3.16
N ASP A 245 -5.01 5.87 2.06
CA ASP A 245 -3.55 5.72 2.10
C ASP A 245 -2.86 7.02 2.57
N SER A 246 -3.25 8.17 2.04
CA SER A 246 -2.76 9.48 2.50
C SER A 246 -3.25 9.82 3.91
N THR A 247 -4.44 9.34 4.30
CA THR A 247 -4.97 9.51 5.66
C THR A 247 -4.17 8.69 6.67
N ALA A 248 -3.87 7.42 6.39
CA ALA A 248 -3.00 6.61 7.25
C ALA A 248 -1.59 7.21 7.38
N THR A 249 -1.06 7.76 6.28
CA THR A 249 0.23 8.47 6.28
C THR A 249 0.18 9.70 7.18
N LEU A 250 -0.90 10.49 7.11
CA LEU A 250 -1.09 11.68 7.94
C LEU A 250 -1.21 11.32 9.44
N ILE A 251 -1.97 10.27 9.77
CA ILE A 251 -2.08 9.78 11.15
C ILE A 251 -0.71 9.33 11.68
N LEU A 252 0.04 8.54 10.90
CA LEU A 252 1.39 8.12 11.29
C LEU A 252 2.33 9.31 11.48
N ALA A 253 2.25 10.31 10.61
CA ALA A 253 3.05 11.54 10.72
C ALA A 253 2.70 12.29 12.01
N SER A 254 1.41 12.48 12.32
CA SER A 254 0.96 13.17 13.55
C SER A 254 1.27 12.40 14.83
N GLU A 255 1.50 11.07 14.75
CA GLU A 255 2.00 10.27 15.88
C GLU A 255 3.54 10.31 16.03
N ALA A 256 4.27 10.67 14.98
CA ALA A 256 5.72 10.65 14.94
C ALA A 256 6.36 12.04 15.13
N PHE A 257 5.64 13.11 14.82
CA PHE A 257 6.15 14.49 14.81
C PHE A 257 5.16 15.45 15.48
N ASP A 258 5.69 16.43 16.18
CA ASP A 258 4.89 17.47 16.83
C ASP A 258 4.27 18.45 15.83
N GLU A 259 4.97 18.74 14.73
CA GLU A 259 4.51 19.66 13.68
C GLU A 259 4.38 18.94 12.34
N VAL A 260 3.16 18.91 11.82
CA VAL A 260 2.84 18.28 10.52
C VAL A 260 1.94 19.22 9.72
N THR A 261 2.33 19.49 8.48
CA THR A 261 1.50 20.24 7.54
C THR A 261 0.85 19.28 6.54
N ALA A 262 -0.47 19.22 6.56
CA ALA A 262 -1.28 18.54 5.56
C ALA A 262 -1.59 19.50 4.40
N VAL A 263 -1.24 19.12 3.17
CA VAL A 263 -1.54 19.93 1.98
C VAL A 263 -2.66 19.28 1.19
N TYR A 264 -3.81 19.91 1.17
CA TYR A 264 -4.97 19.53 0.40
C TYR A 264 -5.07 20.35 -0.88
N VAL A 265 -4.77 19.72 -2.01
CA VAL A 265 -4.97 20.33 -3.34
C VAL A 265 -6.34 19.94 -3.85
N ARG A 266 -7.30 20.86 -3.69
CA ARG A 266 -8.69 20.70 -4.11
C ARG A 266 -8.81 20.94 -5.62
N MET A 267 -9.38 19.97 -6.31
CA MET A 267 -9.71 20.08 -7.73
C MET A 267 -11.18 20.45 -7.91
N GLU A 268 -11.50 21.28 -8.90
CA GLU A 268 -12.85 21.82 -9.13
C GLU A 268 -13.97 20.77 -9.19
N TYR A 269 -13.68 19.57 -9.70
CA TYR A 269 -14.68 18.49 -9.87
C TYR A 269 -14.52 17.36 -8.83
N GLU A 270 -14.03 17.66 -7.64
CA GLU A 270 -13.99 16.68 -6.55
C GLU A 270 -15.38 16.36 -6.00
N MET A 271 -15.48 15.25 -5.29
CA MET A 271 -16.70 14.86 -4.59
C MET A 271 -16.98 15.82 -3.45
N PRO A 272 -18.25 16.29 -3.28
CA PRO A 272 -18.60 17.28 -2.26
C PRO A 272 -18.19 16.89 -0.84
N GLU A 273 -18.31 15.61 -0.51
CA GLU A 273 -18.01 15.06 0.82
C GLU A 273 -16.52 15.12 1.18
N THR A 274 -15.64 15.28 0.17
CA THR A 274 -14.18 15.27 0.40
C THR A 274 -13.73 16.44 1.24
N GLU A 275 -14.23 17.63 0.97
CA GLU A 275 -13.86 18.85 1.69
C GLU A 275 -14.29 18.79 3.16
N GLU A 276 -15.55 18.44 3.42
CA GLU A 276 -16.06 18.26 4.78
C GLU A 276 -15.29 17.22 5.57
N TYR A 277 -14.98 16.09 4.93
CA TYR A 277 -14.18 15.02 5.54
C TYR A 277 -12.78 15.52 5.92
N ILE A 278 -12.11 16.25 5.02
CA ILE A 278 -10.77 16.80 5.23
C ILE A 278 -10.76 17.80 6.39
N GLU A 279 -11.67 18.77 6.40
CA GLU A 279 -11.74 19.79 7.45
C GLU A 279 -12.00 19.16 8.83
N ARG A 280 -12.98 18.25 8.90
CA ARG A 280 -13.34 17.54 10.14
C ARG A 280 -12.16 16.75 10.68
N LEU A 281 -11.48 16.01 9.81
CA LEU A 281 -10.39 15.13 10.23
C LEU A 281 -9.10 15.90 10.55
N ALA A 282 -8.78 16.98 9.82
CA ALA A 282 -7.65 17.86 10.15
C ALA A 282 -7.80 18.45 11.55
N LYS A 283 -9.01 18.94 11.88
CA LYS A 283 -9.31 19.44 13.22
C LYS A 283 -9.16 18.36 14.30
N LYS A 284 -9.60 17.13 14.03
CA LYS A 284 -9.51 16.01 14.97
C LYS A 284 -8.06 15.57 15.19
N LEU A 285 -7.22 15.65 14.16
CA LEU A 285 -5.79 15.33 14.23
C LEU A 285 -4.93 16.46 14.79
N GLY A 286 -5.44 17.69 14.82
CA GLY A 286 -4.68 18.87 15.26
C GLY A 286 -3.54 19.28 14.32
N VAL A 287 -3.61 18.90 13.04
CA VAL A 287 -2.57 19.19 12.04
C VAL A 287 -2.80 20.54 11.37
N ASN A 288 -1.72 21.19 10.93
CA ASN A 288 -1.80 22.38 10.09
C ASN A 288 -2.33 21.99 8.70
N LEU A 289 -3.47 22.56 8.28
CA LEU A 289 -4.08 22.30 6.98
C LEU A 289 -3.87 23.47 6.02
N VAL A 290 -3.10 23.23 4.97
CA VAL A 290 -2.94 24.14 3.84
C VAL A 290 -3.83 23.67 2.70
N ARG A 291 -4.79 24.52 2.28
CA ARG A 291 -5.68 24.25 1.15
C ARG A 291 -5.24 25.04 -0.08
N VAL A 292 -5.22 24.38 -1.22
CA VAL A 292 -4.95 25.01 -2.52
C VAL A 292 -6.06 24.62 -3.50
N ASP A 293 -6.78 25.60 -3.99
CA ASP A 293 -7.83 25.40 -5.01
C ASP A 293 -7.22 25.46 -6.41
N VAL A 294 -7.43 24.39 -7.20
CA VAL A 294 -6.93 24.29 -8.57
C VAL A 294 -8.10 24.22 -9.55
N PRO A 295 -8.29 25.27 -10.35
CA PRO A 295 -9.33 25.28 -11.38
C PRO A 295 -9.02 24.25 -12.47
N MET A 296 -10.07 23.73 -13.08
CA MET A 296 -9.95 22.79 -14.19
C MET A 296 -10.54 23.40 -15.47
N PRO A 297 -9.78 24.22 -16.20
CA PRO A 297 -10.23 24.88 -17.43
C PRO A 297 -10.36 23.90 -18.59
N ILE A 298 -11.46 23.14 -18.59
CA ILE A 298 -11.79 22.13 -19.59
C ILE A 298 -11.90 22.75 -20.99
N ASP A 299 -12.42 23.96 -21.07
CA ASP A 299 -12.54 24.70 -22.35
C ASP A 299 -11.18 24.92 -23.03
N LYS A 300 -10.11 25.07 -22.22
CA LYS A 300 -8.76 25.31 -22.71
C LYS A 300 -7.99 24.03 -23.05
N TYR A 301 -8.13 22.98 -22.22
CA TYR A 301 -7.30 21.78 -22.31
C TYR A 301 -8.06 20.54 -22.78
N GLY A 302 -9.37 20.66 -22.95
CA GLY A 302 -10.28 19.52 -23.19
C GLY A 302 -10.46 18.66 -21.93
N MET A 303 -11.31 17.64 -22.06
CA MET A 303 -11.49 16.67 -20.99
C MET A 303 -10.19 15.90 -20.70
N PRO A 304 -9.87 15.64 -19.42
CA PRO A 304 -8.74 14.78 -19.09
C PRO A 304 -8.92 13.38 -19.68
N THR A 305 -7.84 12.82 -20.21
CA THR A 305 -7.81 11.45 -20.75
C THR A 305 -6.67 10.65 -20.13
N HIS A 306 -6.64 9.33 -20.32
CA HIS A 306 -5.52 8.50 -19.86
C HIS A 306 -4.17 8.96 -20.43
N ASN A 307 -4.17 9.40 -21.67
CA ASN A 307 -2.96 9.84 -22.37
C ASN A 307 -2.62 11.31 -22.10
N ASN A 308 -3.60 12.12 -21.71
CA ASN A 308 -3.41 13.53 -21.39
C ASN A 308 -4.00 13.87 -20.01
N ARG A 309 -3.23 13.59 -18.98
CA ARG A 309 -3.58 13.87 -17.58
C ARG A 309 -3.05 15.24 -17.13
N TRP A 310 -3.40 16.29 -17.88
CA TRP A 310 -3.02 17.66 -17.55
C TRP A 310 -3.48 18.09 -16.15
N CYS A 311 -4.62 17.60 -15.71
CA CYS A 311 -5.14 17.84 -14.36
C CYS A 311 -4.18 17.34 -13.27
N THR A 312 -3.56 16.17 -13.45
CA THR A 312 -2.56 15.64 -12.51
C THR A 312 -1.32 16.54 -12.47
N ARG A 313 -0.86 17.07 -13.64
CA ARG A 313 0.28 18.01 -13.67
C ARG A 313 -0.03 19.26 -12.87
N LYS A 314 -1.22 19.87 -13.08
CA LYS A 314 -1.65 21.05 -12.31
C LYS A 314 -1.74 20.79 -10.80
N LYS A 315 -2.28 19.62 -10.41
CA LYS A 315 -2.32 19.20 -9.00
C LYS A 315 -0.91 19.11 -8.39
N VAL A 316 0.02 18.53 -9.11
CA VAL A 316 1.42 18.37 -8.67
C VAL A 316 2.15 19.70 -8.64
N GLU A 317 1.94 20.57 -9.64
CA GLU A 317 2.51 21.93 -9.67
C GLU A 317 2.04 22.75 -8.47
N ALA A 318 0.75 22.74 -8.16
CA ALA A 318 0.16 23.42 -7.01
C ALA A 318 0.71 22.88 -5.68
N LEU A 319 0.89 21.57 -5.56
CA LEU A 319 1.52 20.96 -4.39
C LEU A 319 2.96 21.47 -4.22
N TYR A 320 3.76 21.41 -5.28
CA TYR A 320 5.16 21.81 -5.19
C TYR A 320 5.36 23.30 -4.95
N SER A 321 4.43 24.16 -5.42
CA SER A 321 4.50 25.59 -5.08
C SER A 321 4.36 25.85 -3.59
N VAL A 322 3.44 25.12 -2.90
CA VAL A 322 3.34 25.19 -1.44
C VAL A 322 4.58 24.62 -0.76
N VAL A 323 5.05 23.48 -1.22
CA VAL A 323 6.22 22.81 -0.63
C VAL A 323 7.49 23.67 -0.75
N SER A 324 7.60 24.48 -1.79
CA SER A 324 8.75 25.38 -1.99
C SER A 324 8.82 26.56 -0.98
N GLU A 325 7.77 26.78 -0.18
CA GLU A 325 7.76 27.79 0.88
C GLU A 325 8.45 27.31 2.17
N PHE A 326 8.72 26.02 2.29
CA PHE A 326 9.42 25.41 3.42
C PHE A 326 10.95 25.38 3.18
N GLU A 327 11.73 25.47 4.26
CA GLU A 327 13.20 25.49 4.15
C GLU A 327 13.80 24.12 3.82
N ARG A 328 13.30 23.07 4.51
CA ARG A 328 13.80 21.69 4.36
C ARG A 328 12.63 20.70 4.25
N PRO A 329 11.81 20.79 3.19
CA PRO A 329 10.61 19.98 3.11
C PRO A 329 10.91 18.51 2.83
N VAL A 330 10.17 17.63 3.49
CA VAL A 330 10.03 16.22 3.13
C VAL A 330 8.56 15.89 2.89
N LEU A 331 8.25 15.25 1.77
CA LEU A 331 6.91 14.80 1.44
C LEU A 331 6.68 13.37 1.93
N LEU A 332 5.78 13.17 2.88
CA LEU A 332 5.33 11.85 3.28
C LEU A 332 4.16 11.43 2.40
N VAL A 333 4.39 10.49 1.48
CA VAL A 333 3.39 10.06 0.50
C VAL A 333 2.86 8.66 0.79
N GLY A 334 1.58 8.45 0.57
CA GLY A 334 0.88 7.20 0.83
C GLY A 334 1.06 6.12 -0.27
N ASP A 335 2.16 6.12 -1.03
CA ASP A 335 2.43 5.11 -2.06
C ASP A 335 2.71 3.73 -1.43
N ARG A 336 2.01 2.68 -1.91
CA ARG A 336 2.16 1.29 -1.43
C ARG A 336 2.53 0.33 -2.55
N ASP A 337 3.25 -0.73 -2.20
CA ASP A 337 3.68 -1.77 -3.15
C ASP A 337 2.51 -2.47 -3.85
N GLY A 338 1.41 -2.75 -3.11
CA GLY A 338 0.24 -3.44 -3.64
C GLY A 338 -0.61 -2.65 -4.64
N GLU A 339 -0.33 -1.36 -4.85
CA GLU A 339 -1.14 -0.53 -5.75
C GLU A 339 -0.74 -0.67 -7.23
N SER A 340 0.54 -0.87 -7.52
CA SER A 340 1.02 -1.10 -8.90
C SER A 340 2.49 -1.52 -8.92
N ALA A 341 2.89 -2.24 -9.98
CA ALA A 341 4.28 -2.61 -10.22
C ALA A 341 5.21 -1.38 -10.26
N ARG A 342 4.76 -0.25 -10.84
CA ARG A 342 5.53 1.00 -10.86
C ARG A 342 5.81 1.54 -9.45
N ARG A 343 4.82 1.49 -8.53
CA ARG A 343 5.02 1.93 -7.15
C ARG A 343 5.91 0.96 -6.40
N ARG A 344 5.73 -0.33 -6.59
CA ARG A 344 6.54 -1.38 -5.96
C ARG A 344 8.04 -1.25 -6.26
N LEU A 345 8.39 -0.90 -7.49
CA LEU A 345 9.78 -0.73 -7.93
C LEU A 345 10.46 0.54 -7.41
N LYS A 346 9.72 1.48 -6.82
CA LYS A 346 10.34 2.66 -6.19
C LYS A 346 11.00 2.26 -4.86
N PRO A 347 12.17 2.79 -4.49
CA PRO A 347 12.66 2.69 -3.11
C PRO A 347 11.76 3.46 -2.13
N PRO A 348 11.86 3.18 -0.82
CA PRO A 348 11.05 3.85 0.21
C PRO A 348 11.28 5.36 0.32
N VAL A 349 12.42 5.84 -0.12
CA VAL A 349 12.77 7.26 -0.22
C VAL A 349 13.26 7.56 -1.63
N VAL A 350 12.75 8.64 -2.21
CA VAL A 350 13.10 9.08 -3.57
C VAL A 350 13.35 10.57 -3.56
N GLU A 351 14.48 11.00 -4.09
CA GLU A 351 14.70 12.41 -4.39
C GLU A 351 14.00 12.76 -5.71
N ARG A 352 13.10 13.73 -5.66
CA ARG A 352 12.42 14.29 -6.82
C ARG A 352 13.03 15.61 -7.24
N ARG A 353 13.39 15.73 -8.49
CA ARG A 353 13.71 17.03 -9.10
C ARG A 353 12.41 17.72 -9.48
N THR A 354 12.19 18.89 -8.92
CA THR A 354 11.04 19.74 -9.20
C THR A 354 11.52 21.08 -9.80
N PRO A 355 10.62 21.89 -10.39
CA PRO A 355 10.96 23.25 -10.81
C PRO A 355 11.47 24.15 -9.67
N PHE A 356 11.17 23.80 -8.43
CA PHE A 356 11.51 24.54 -7.22
C PHE A 356 12.73 23.98 -6.47
N GLY A 357 13.39 22.94 -7.00
CA GLY A 357 14.52 22.27 -6.37
C GLY A 357 14.25 20.80 -6.07
N PRO A 358 15.24 20.07 -5.52
CA PRO A 358 15.08 18.69 -5.12
C PRO A 358 14.21 18.58 -3.86
N ILE A 359 13.31 17.60 -3.83
CA ILE A 359 12.44 17.29 -2.69
C ILE A 359 12.52 15.80 -2.39
N LEU A 360 12.59 15.42 -1.12
CA LEU A 360 12.51 14.02 -0.69
C LEU A 360 11.06 13.58 -0.62
N GLU A 361 10.71 12.48 -1.30
CA GLU A 361 9.46 11.73 -1.11
C GLU A 361 9.74 10.52 -0.25
N VAL A 362 9.05 10.38 0.87
CA VAL A 362 9.19 9.28 1.84
C VAL A 362 7.88 8.52 1.92
N MET A 363 7.93 7.18 1.90
CA MET A 363 6.77 6.29 1.83
C MET A 363 6.67 5.42 3.09
N PRO A 364 6.11 5.93 4.20
CA PRO A 364 6.12 5.22 5.49
C PRO A 364 5.25 3.96 5.51
N ILE A 365 4.20 3.91 4.68
CA ILE A 365 3.28 2.78 4.57
C ILE A 365 3.53 1.90 3.33
N LYS A 366 4.73 2.01 2.74
CA LYS A 366 5.08 1.34 1.47
C LYS A 366 4.78 -0.16 1.47
N PHE A 367 5.02 -0.83 2.58
CA PHE A 367 4.88 -2.29 2.71
C PHE A 367 3.54 -2.74 3.31
N TRP A 368 2.59 -1.83 3.47
CA TRP A 368 1.27 -2.14 4.00
C TRP A 368 0.31 -2.60 2.91
N SER A 369 -0.66 -3.46 3.26
CA SER A 369 -1.82 -3.74 2.41
C SER A 369 -2.93 -2.69 2.62
N GLY A 370 -3.90 -2.64 1.69
CA GLY A 370 -5.11 -1.84 1.88
C GLY A 370 -5.90 -2.25 3.12
N PHE A 371 -5.92 -3.54 3.46
CA PHE A 371 -6.51 -4.09 4.69
C PHE A 371 -5.85 -3.49 5.94
N MET A 372 -4.50 -3.49 6.01
CA MET A 372 -3.76 -2.88 7.13
C MET A 372 -4.05 -1.39 7.27
N VAL A 373 -4.08 -0.67 6.15
CA VAL A 373 -4.37 0.78 6.11
C VAL A 373 -5.77 1.07 6.65
N GLN A 374 -6.78 0.32 6.21
CA GLN A 374 -8.16 0.49 6.67
C GLN A 374 -8.29 0.22 8.17
N LEU A 375 -7.76 -0.92 8.64
CA LEU A 375 -7.81 -1.27 10.06
C LEU A 375 -7.03 -0.28 10.92
N PHE A 376 -5.85 0.19 10.47
CA PHE A 376 -5.07 1.19 11.20
C PHE A 376 -5.87 2.47 11.46
N ILE A 377 -6.55 3.01 10.44
CA ILE A 377 -7.39 4.21 10.57
C ILE A 377 -8.51 3.96 11.58
N LEU A 378 -9.21 2.83 11.46
CA LEU A 378 -10.32 2.45 12.35
C LEU A 378 -9.85 2.20 13.78
N MET A 379 -8.69 1.55 13.98
CA MET A 379 -8.07 1.34 15.29
C MET A 379 -7.71 2.65 16.01
N ARG A 380 -7.41 3.70 15.27
CA ARG A 380 -7.16 5.05 15.82
C ARG A 380 -8.45 5.83 16.11
N GLY A 381 -9.61 5.21 15.92
CA GLY A 381 -10.92 5.84 16.14
C GLY A 381 -11.27 6.90 15.10
N PHE A 382 -10.64 6.83 13.92
CA PHE A 382 -10.99 7.65 12.77
C PHE A 382 -11.85 6.89 11.78
N GLU A 383 -12.68 7.60 11.04
CA GLU A 383 -13.48 7.05 9.96
C GLU A 383 -12.71 7.12 8.64
N LEU A 384 -12.99 6.17 7.75
CA LEU A 384 -12.61 6.31 6.35
C LEU A 384 -13.51 7.34 5.65
N HIS A 385 -13.05 7.86 4.52
CA HIS A 385 -13.89 8.73 3.69
C HIS A 385 -15.22 8.03 3.34
N PRO A 386 -16.39 8.73 3.41
CA PRO A 386 -17.71 8.11 3.23
C PRO A 386 -17.86 7.25 1.97
N LEU A 387 -17.22 7.65 0.88
CA LEU A 387 -17.31 6.91 -0.39
C LEU A 387 -16.76 5.47 -0.32
N TYR A 388 -15.86 5.15 0.60
CA TYR A 388 -15.40 3.77 0.77
C TYR A 388 -16.50 2.83 1.28
N TYR A 389 -17.43 3.36 2.07
CA TYR A 389 -18.59 2.61 2.55
C TYR A 389 -19.70 2.46 1.50
N GLU A 390 -19.56 3.13 0.35
CA GLU A 390 -20.52 3.08 -0.75
C GLU A 390 -20.02 2.30 -1.97
N GLY A 391 -18.83 1.70 -1.90
CA GLY A 391 -18.29 0.85 -2.94
C GLY A 391 -17.20 1.48 -3.80
N PHE A 392 -16.78 2.71 -3.51
CA PHE A 392 -15.61 3.29 -4.19
C PHE A 392 -14.32 2.70 -3.64
N TYR A 393 -13.36 2.43 -4.52
CA TYR A 393 -12.05 1.89 -4.13
C TYR A 393 -10.99 2.95 -3.92
N ARG A 394 -11.24 4.12 -4.49
CA ARG A 394 -10.34 5.28 -4.44
C ARG A 394 -11.15 6.55 -4.55
N LEU A 395 -10.56 7.63 -4.09
CA LEU A 395 -11.12 8.96 -4.24
C LEU A 395 -10.54 9.64 -5.48
N GLY A 396 -11.33 10.49 -6.10
CA GLY A 396 -10.95 11.27 -7.27
C GLY A 396 -12.07 12.21 -7.71
N CYS A 397 -11.81 12.93 -8.80
CA CYS A 397 -12.80 13.82 -9.38
C CYS A 397 -13.91 13.03 -10.10
N THR A 398 -15.11 13.57 -10.15
CA THR A 398 -16.28 13.00 -10.85
C THR A 398 -16.05 12.80 -12.35
N ILE A 399 -15.10 13.53 -12.93
CA ILE A 399 -14.70 13.50 -14.34
C ILE A 399 -13.38 12.75 -14.58
N CYS A 400 -12.90 11.99 -13.58
CA CYS A 400 -11.60 11.33 -13.68
C CYS A 400 -11.59 10.24 -14.76
N PRO A 401 -10.66 10.27 -15.74
CA PRO A 401 -10.57 9.25 -16.77
C PRO A 401 -10.19 7.86 -16.23
N SER A 402 -9.76 7.81 -14.98
CA SER A 402 -9.40 6.56 -14.32
C SER A 402 -10.53 5.98 -13.45
N LEU A 403 -11.74 6.52 -13.48
CA LEU A 403 -12.91 5.86 -12.90
C LEU A 403 -13.18 4.57 -13.65
N ALA A 404 -13.37 3.47 -12.94
CA ALA A 404 -13.90 2.25 -13.52
C ALA A 404 -15.40 2.44 -13.82
N GLU A 405 -15.94 1.65 -14.75
CA GLU A 405 -17.37 1.72 -15.10
C GLU A 405 -18.27 1.52 -13.87
N TRP A 406 -17.88 0.62 -12.98
CA TRP A 406 -18.49 0.45 -11.67
C TRP A 406 -18.62 1.77 -10.88
N GLU A 407 -17.54 2.56 -10.78
CA GLU A 407 -17.53 3.83 -10.05
C GLU A 407 -18.40 4.88 -10.78
N VAL A 408 -18.42 4.86 -12.10
CA VAL A 408 -19.32 5.70 -12.91
C VAL A 408 -20.80 5.38 -12.64
N GLU A 409 -21.16 4.10 -12.55
CA GLU A 409 -22.53 3.68 -12.20
C GLU A 409 -22.91 4.07 -10.77
N LEU A 410 -21.97 4.02 -9.82
CA LEU A 410 -22.21 4.53 -8.46
C LEU A 410 -22.47 6.04 -8.47
N LEU A 411 -21.73 6.82 -9.23
CA LEU A 411 -21.94 8.26 -9.38
C LEU A 411 -23.32 8.57 -9.97
N LYS A 412 -23.73 7.87 -11.03
CA LYS A 412 -25.07 8.02 -11.64
C LYS A 412 -26.18 7.76 -10.63
N LYS A 413 -26.07 6.68 -9.83
CA LYS A 413 -27.06 6.35 -8.78
C LYS A 413 -27.16 7.43 -7.71
N ARG A 414 -26.11 8.17 -7.45
CA ARG A 414 -26.06 9.31 -6.53
C ARG A 414 -26.57 10.61 -7.15
N GLY A 415 -26.98 10.60 -8.42
CA GLY A 415 -27.38 11.81 -9.15
C GLY A 415 -26.21 12.73 -9.49
N VAL A 416 -24.97 12.28 -9.31
CA VAL A 416 -23.77 13.03 -9.69
C VAL A 416 -23.52 12.84 -11.17
N ARG A 417 -23.39 13.92 -11.91
CA ARG A 417 -23.09 13.89 -13.33
C ARG A 417 -21.64 13.43 -13.54
N ALA A 418 -21.45 12.13 -13.68
CA ALA A 418 -20.21 11.60 -14.21
C ALA A 418 -20.22 11.79 -15.74
N LEU A 419 -19.13 12.30 -16.29
CA LEU A 419 -18.97 12.29 -17.76
C LEU A 419 -18.46 10.90 -18.14
N PRO A 420 -19.28 10.09 -18.87
CA PRO A 420 -18.89 8.72 -19.15
C PRO A 420 -17.67 8.66 -20.05
N GLN A 421 -16.77 7.72 -19.78
CA GLN A 421 -15.65 7.38 -20.67
C GLN A 421 -16.12 6.92 -22.07
N SER A 422 -17.38 6.50 -22.21
CA SER A 422 -18.01 6.07 -23.46
C SER A 422 -18.22 7.18 -24.49
N PHE A 423 -17.96 8.46 -24.16
CA PHE A 423 -17.94 9.54 -25.14
C PHE A 423 -16.57 9.79 -25.78
N LEU A 424 -15.56 9.02 -25.46
CA LEU A 424 -14.34 9.00 -26.24
C LEU A 424 -14.55 8.01 -27.41
N PRO A 425 -14.40 8.42 -28.67
CA PRO A 425 -14.46 7.47 -29.77
C PRO A 425 -13.44 6.38 -29.54
N MET A 426 -13.88 5.12 -29.56
CA MET A 426 -13.00 3.96 -29.67
C MET A 426 -12.46 3.92 -31.10
N ASP A 427 -11.67 4.92 -31.49
CA ASP A 427 -11.04 4.95 -32.79
C ASP A 427 -9.59 5.41 -32.64
N THR A 428 -8.75 4.44 -32.47
CA THR A 428 -7.58 4.23 -33.34
C THR A 428 -6.98 2.86 -33.03
N PRO A 429 -6.82 1.98 -34.03
CA PRO A 429 -6.08 0.73 -33.84
C PRO A 429 -4.64 1.09 -33.44
N ARG A 430 -4.12 0.39 -32.43
CA ARG A 430 -2.72 0.47 -32.05
C ARG A 430 -1.87 0.08 -33.26
N THR A 431 -1.45 1.05 -34.03
CA THR A 431 -0.34 0.86 -34.97
C THR A 431 0.89 0.59 -34.13
N ASN A 432 1.36 -0.65 -34.20
CA ASN A 432 2.70 -1.02 -33.75
C ASN A 432 3.72 -0.20 -34.55
N ALA A 433 4.11 0.97 -34.05
CA ALA A 433 5.29 1.65 -34.50
C ALA A 433 6.50 0.84 -34.01
N LYS A 434 7.00 -0.05 -34.88
CA LYS A 434 8.35 -0.57 -34.75
C LYS A 434 9.29 0.61 -34.85
N THR A 435 9.84 1.03 -33.73
CA THR A 435 11.03 1.89 -33.71
C THR A 435 12.20 1.05 -34.17
N THR A 436 12.57 1.23 -35.44
CA THR A 436 13.86 0.79 -35.98
C THR A 436 14.90 1.84 -35.57
N ASP A 437 15.57 1.62 -34.44
CA ASP A 437 16.80 2.32 -34.13
C ASP A 437 17.91 1.79 -35.02
N LYS A 438 18.31 2.59 -35.98
CA LYS A 438 19.60 2.42 -36.67
C LYS A 438 20.70 3.12 -35.87
N PRO A 439 21.81 2.44 -35.57
CA PRO A 439 22.94 3.10 -34.96
C PRO A 439 23.66 3.99 -35.98
N MET A 440 23.86 5.24 -35.67
CA MET A 440 24.84 6.08 -36.35
C MET A 440 26.21 5.81 -35.75
N SER A 441 27.14 5.40 -36.60
CA SER A 441 28.61 5.44 -36.43
C SER A 441 29.17 6.42 -37.46
N PRO A 442 30.39 6.88 -37.32
CA PRO A 442 31.40 6.90 -36.25
C PRO A 442 31.51 8.23 -35.50
#